data_40d064aa586166e77943bd4d806928d7
#
_entry.id   40d064aa586166e77943bd4d806928d7
#
_cell.length_a   1.000
_cell.length_b   1.000
_cell.length_c   1.000
_cell.angle_alpha   90.00
_cell.angle_beta   90.00
_cell.angle_gamma   90.00
#
_symmetry.space_group_name_H-M   'P 1'
#
loop_
_entity.id
_entity.type
_entity.pdbx_description
1 polymer ?
#
loop_
_entity_poly.entity_id
_entity_poly.type
_entity_poly.pdbx_seq_one_letter_code
_entity_poly.pdbx_strand_id
1 'polypeptide(L)'
;MGKTVTICFTNNKGGSGKSTTCSNLGAAMARAGKKVLLVDGDMQLNLSLAFFPEDWVLEHAQGENNLYYAIGKQADLTDYIVHTPYENLDLVPSSTLMSSIEYELFTKWQREFILRKCLQKIKDSEVYDYILIDAPPTLGGWVMNILCASDKVIIPVEASPWGMFGLANMFEFLNEVKQISPELEVAGIAVTKVDTRKNYFKQTMETLHELESIYVFEHVIRVDSSVEWSQDNSIPVVEYKRSSRSAKEYTELAEEVMNRVSR
;
A
#
# COMPACT_ATOMS: atom_id res chain seq x y z
N MET A 1 -18.81 -15.06 4.82
CA MET A 1 -17.63 -14.32 4.34
C MET A 1 -17.85 -12.87 4.73
N GLY A 2 -16.82 -12.14 5.18
CA GLY A 2 -16.95 -10.72 5.51
C GLY A 2 -16.77 -9.90 4.22
N LYS A 3 -17.23 -8.64 4.24
CA LYS A 3 -17.06 -7.70 3.14
C LYS A 3 -15.56 -7.49 2.86
N THR A 4 -15.14 -7.50 1.59
CA THR A 4 -13.75 -7.16 1.18
C THR A 4 -13.34 -5.78 1.68
N VAL A 5 -12.23 -5.68 2.40
CA VAL A 5 -11.69 -4.40 2.90
C VAL A 5 -10.55 -3.93 2.01
N THR A 6 -10.67 -2.70 1.48
CA THR A 6 -9.61 -2.07 0.67
C THR A 6 -8.78 -1.13 1.53
N ILE A 7 -7.47 -1.34 1.57
CA ILE A 7 -6.51 -0.57 2.38
C ILE A 7 -5.49 0.10 1.46
N CYS A 8 -5.35 1.41 1.55
CA CYS A 8 -4.33 2.17 0.85
C CYS A 8 -3.12 2.42 1.76
N PHE A 9 -1.91 2.24 1.21
CA PHE A 9 -0.65 2.66 1.83
C PHE A 9 -0.18 3.94 1.16
N THR A 10 -0.26 5.07 1.84
CA THR A 10 0.09 6.38 1.27
C THR A 10 0.90 7.24 2.23
N ASN A 11 1.83 7.98 1.67
CA ASN A 11 2.59 9.06 2.30
C ASN A 11 3.25 9.86 1.17
N ASN A 12 3.20 11.18 1.23
CA ASN A 12 3.81 12.07 0.24
C ASN A 12 5.35 12.08 0.29
N LYS A 13 5.96 11.46 1.31
CA LYS A 13 7.41 11.29 1.40
C LYS A 13 7.86 10.04 0.65
N GLY A 14 8.81 10.20 -0.28
CA GLY A 14 9.55 9.08 -0.88
C GLY A 14 10.37 8.33 0.17
N GLY A 15 10.48 7.01 0.03
CA GLY A 15 11.30 6.19 0.93
C GLY A 15 10.69 5.94 2.33
N SER A 16 9.44 6.31 2.59
CA SER A 16 8.76 6.05 3.88
C SER A 16 8.41 4.58 4.13
N GLY A 17 8.68 3.69 3.18
CA GLY A 17 8.42 2.25 3.31
C GLY A 17 7.02 1.81 2.86
N LYS A 18 6.30 2.58 2.05
CA LYS A 18 4.96 2.22 1.54
C LYS A 18 4.93 0.86 0.87
N SER A 19 5.64 0.72 -0.25
CA SER A 19 5.69 -0.52 -1.04
C SER A 19 6.20 -1.71 -0.22
N THR A 20 7.25 -1.49 0.60
CA THR A 20 7.79 -2.52 1.48
C THR A 20 6.78 -2.96 2.54
N THR A 21 6.04 -2.03 3.12
CA THR A 21 5.00 -2.35 4.10
C THR A 21 3.82 -3.05 3.43
N CYS A 22 3.35 -2.53 2.29
CA CYS A 22 2.28 -3.13 1.51
C CYS A 22 2.58 -4.58 1.11
N SER A 23 3.78 -4.85 0.53
CA SER A 23 4.19 -6.18 0.09
C SER A 23 4.29 -7.17 1.26
N ASN A 24 4.93 -6.77 2.36
CA ASN A 24 5.15 -7.65 3.51
C ASN A 24 3.88 -7.90 4.32
N LEU A 25 3.01 -6.89 4.47
CA LEU A 25 1.69 -7.11 5.10
C LEU A 25 0.82 -8.02 4.23
N GLY A 26 0.79 -7.81 2.91
CA GLY A 26 0.05 -8.67 1.99
C GLY A 26 0.50 -10.13 2.09
N ALA A 27 1.81 -10.37 2.05
CA ALA A 27 2.36 -11.72 2.18
C ALA A 27 2.12 -12.33 3.57
N ALA A 28 2.22 -11.54 4.65
CA ALA A 28 1.93 -12.01 6.01
C ALA A 28 0.44 -12.37 6.19
N MET A 29 -0.48 -11.55 5.68
CA MET A 29 -1.92 -11.83 5.70
C MET A 29 -2.27 -13.08 4.88
N ALA A 30 -1.68 -13.22 3.67
CA ALA A 30 -1.88 -14.41 2.83
C ALA A 30 -1.40 -15.69 3.53
N ARG A 31 -0.25 -15.63 4.20
CA ARG A 31 0.27 -16.74 5.02
C ARG A 31 -0.63 -17.05 6.22
N ALA A 32 -1.34 -16.08 6.75
CA ALA A 32 -2.37 -16.27 7.78
C ALA A 32 -3.70 -16.82 7.22
N GLY A 33 -3.74 -17.21 5.93
CA GLY A 33 -4.90 -17.82 5.27
C GLY A 33 -5.92 -16.80 4.73
N LYS A 34 -5.58 -15.51 4.65
CA LYS A 34 -6.41 -14.48 4.04
C LYS A 34 -6.17 -14.42 2.53
N LYS A 35 -7.21 -14.25 1.74
CA LYS A 35 -7.09 -13.98 0.32
C LYS A 35 -6.83 -12.50 0.09
N VAL A 36 -5.69 -12.17 -0.51
CA VAL A 36 -5.20 -10.80 -0.66
C VAL A 36 -4.94 -10.49 -2.13
N LEU A 37 -5.47 -9.36 -2.59
CA LEU A 37 -5.12 -8.74 -3.86
C LEU A 37 -4.25 -7.51 -3.58
N LEU A 38 -3.08 -7.47 -4.19
CA LEU A 38 -2.21 -6.30 -4.23
C LEU A 38 -2.49 -5.48 -5.48
N VAL A 39 -2.41 -4.15 -5.37
CA VAL A 39 -2.51 -3.24 -6.52
C VAL A 39 -1.33 -2.28 -6.48
N ASP A 40 -0.45 -2.37 -7.47
CA ASP A 40 0.71 -1.49 -7.59
C ASP A 40 0.32 -0.19 -8.31
N GLY A 41 0.18 0.89 -7.55
CA GLY A 41 -0.23 2.21 -8.07
C GLY A 41 0.94 3.14 -8.39
N ASP A 42 2.19 2.73 -8.14
CA ASP A 42 3.37 3.58 -8.34
C ASP A 42 4.10 3.23 -9.66
N MET A 43 4.45 4.26 -10.44
CA MET A 43 5.27 4.12 -11.65
C MET A 43 6.68 3.55 -11.39
N GLN A 44 7.12 3.53 -10.12
CA GLN A 44 8.40 2.97 -9.70
C GLN A 44 8.39 1.44 -9.63
N LEU A 45 7.23 0.79 -9.76
CA LEU A 45 7.04 -0.67 -9.84
C LEU A 45 7.53 -1.45 -8.59
N ASN A 46 7.77 -0.75 -7.48
CA ASN A 46 8.40 -1.35 -6.28
C ASN A 46 7.58 -2.48 -5.65
N LEU A 47 6.24 -2.39 -5.72
CA LEU A 47 5.39 -3.46 -5.22
C LEU A 47 5.47 -4.69 -6.12
N SER A 48 5.47 -4.50 -7.45
CA SER A 48 5.62 -5.58 -8.43
C SER A 48 6.99 -6.26 -8.32
N LEU A 49 8.07 -5.47 -8.15
CA LEU A 49 9.45 -5.96 -7.95
C LEU A 49 9.62 -6.75 -6.65
N ALA A 50 8.74 -6.58 -5.67
CA ALA A 50 8.78 -7.38 -4.45
C ALA A 50 8.36 -8.85 -4.63
N PHE A 51 7.76 -9.21 -5.78
CA PHE A 51 7.21 -10.54 -6.04
C PHE A 51 7.72 -11.20 -7.32
N PHE A 52 8.21 -10.40 -8.27
CA PHE A 52 8.62 -10.87 -9.59
C PHE A 52 10.01 -10.35 -9.96
N PRO A 53 10.81 -11.13 -10.71
CA PRO A 53 12.09 -10.66 -11.23
C PRO A 53 11.96 -9.42 -12.10
N GLU A 54 13.00 -8.59 -12.15
CA GLU A 54 13.01 -7.32 -12.87
C GLU A 54 12.62 -7.47 -14.36
N ASP A 55 13.16 -8.48 -15.05
CA ASP A 55 12.83 -8.73 -16.46
C ASP A 55 11.32 -8.96 -16.67
N TRP A 56 10.69 -9.73 -15.80
CA TRP A 56 9.25 -9.96 -15.85
C TRP A 56 8.46 -8.68 -15.60
N VAL A 57 8.87 -7.89 -14.60
CA VAL A 57 8.20 -6.63 -14.25
C VAL A 57 8.30 -5.62 -15.38
N LEU A 58 9.47 -5.49 -16.02
CA LEU A 58 9.69 -4.58 -17.14
C LEU A 58 8.87 -4.99 -18.39
N GLU A 59 8.78 -6.28 -18.68
CA GLU A 59 7.94 -6.80 -19.77
C GLU A 59 6.47 -6.46 -19.55
N HIS A 60 5.93 -6.70 -18.35
CA HIS A 60 4.54 -6.39 -18.01
C HIS A 60 4.27 -4.89 -17.96
N ALA A 61 5.21 -4.08 -17.48
CA ALA A 61 5.09 -2.63 -17.45
C ALA A 61 5.03 -1.99 -18.85
N GLN A 62 5.65 -2.63 -19.85
CA GLN A 62 5.63 -2.22 -21.26
C GLN A 62 4.44 -2.81 -22.03
N GLY A 63 3.87 -3.91 -21.54
CA GLY A 63 2.70 -4.58 -22.12
C GLY A 63 1.39 -3.84 -21.81
N GLU A 64 0.27 -4.42 -22.24
CA GLU A 64 -1.07 -3.85 -21.98
C GLU A 64 -1.78 -4.46 -20.77
N ASN A 65 -1.21 -5.49 -20.13
CA ASN A 65 -1.81 -6.17 -18.99
C ASN A 65 -1.31 -5.58 -17.66
N ASN A 66 -1.71 -4.31 -17.38
CA ASN A 66 -1.33 -3.60 -16.16
C ASN A 66 -2.35 -2.53 -15.78
N LEU A 67 -2.17 -1.94 -14.62
CA LEU A 67 -3.09 -0.97 -14.04
C LEU A 67 -3.33 0.27 -14.94
N TYR A 68 -2.29 0.77 -15.63
CA TYR A 68 -2.44 1.94 -16.50
C TYR A 68 -3.48 1.73 -17.58
N TYR A 69 -3.40 0.60 -18.29
CA TYR A 69 -4.35 0.28 -19.37
C TYR A 69 -5.75 -0.01 -18.81
N ALA A 70 -5.85 -0.65 -17.66
CA ALA A 70 -7.14 -0.88 -16.99
C ALA A 70 -7.83 0.46 -16.67
N ILE A 71 -7.12 1.41 -16.08
CA ILE A 71 -7.64 2.74 -15.74
C ILE A 71 -7.98 3.54 -16.99
N GLY A 72 -7.10 3.56 -17.99
CA GLY A 72 -7.33 4.25 -19.26
C GLY A 72 -8.59 3.76 -19.99
N LYS A 73 -8.80 2.45 -20.03
CA LYS A 73 -9.97 1.77 -20.62
C LYS A 73 -11.20 1.76 -19.69
N GLN A 74 -11.08 2.15 -18.42
CA GLN A 74 -12.07 1.97 -17.34
C GLN A 74 -12.59 0.52 -17.27
N ALA A 75 -11.67 -0.43 -17.43
CA ALA A 75 -11.93 -1.85 -17.47
C ALA A 75 -12.03 -2.45 -16.06
N ASP A 76 -12.66 -3.62 -15.96
CA ASP A 76 -12.67 -4.43 -14.76
C ASP A 76 -11.25 -4.95 -14.46
N LEU A 77 -10.78 -4.75 -13.22
CA LEU A 77 -9.43 -5.18 -12.83
C LEU A 77 -9.27 -6.71 -12.75
N THR A 78 -10.35 -7.47 -12.76
CA THR A 78 -10.29 -8.94 -12.78
C THR A 78 -9.43 -9.49 -13.93
N ASP A 79 -9.48 -8.83 -15.09
CA ASP A 79 -8.76 -9.25 -16.30
C ASP A 79 -7.26 -8.89 -16.26
N TYR A 80 -6.83 -8.11 -15.27
CA TYR A 80 -5.46 -7.61 -15.10
C TYR A 80 -4.73 -8.23 -13.91
N ILE A 81 -5.37 -9.20 -13.25
CA ILE A 81 -4.79 -9.91 -12.11
C ILE A 81 -3.76 -10.92 -12.58
N VAL A 82 -2.60 -10.93 -11.93
CA VAL A 82 -1.57 -11.96 -12.08
C VAL A 82 -1.38 -12.71 -10.76
N HIS A 83 -1.17 -14.03 -10.83
CA HIS A 83 -0.90 -14.84 -9.66
C HIS A 83 0.55 -14.70 -9.23
N THR A 84 0.78 -14.38 -7.96
CA THR A 84 2.13 -14.41 -7.39
C THR A 84 2.56 -15.86 -7.11
N PRO A 85 3.87 -16.12 -6.84
CA PRO A 85 4.32 -17.44 -6.41
C PRO A 85 3.77 -17.91 -5.05
N TYR A 86 3.00 -17.07 -4.35
CA TYR A 86 2.51 -17.34 -2.99
C TYR A 86 1.00 -17.62 -3.01
N GLU A 87 0.60 -18.65 -2.30
CA GLU A 87 -0.81 -19.01 -2.16
C GLU A 87 -1.61 -17.87 -1.51
N ASN A 88 -2.84 -17.66 -1.97
CA ASN A 88 -3.77 -16.60 -1.51
C ASN A 88 -3.29 -15.16 -1.73
N LEU A 89 -2.32 -14.94 -2.62
CA LEU A 89 -1.77 -13.62 -2.89
C LEU A 89 -1.67 -13.36 -4.39
N ASP A 90 -2.44 -12.41 -4.88
CA ASP A 90 -2.48 -11.99 -6.28
C ASP A 90 -2.06 -10.52 -6.41
N LEU A 91 -1.69 -10.09 -7.61
CA LEU A 91 -1.21 -8.74 -7.90
C LEU A 91 -1.85 -8.19 -9.19
N VAL A 92 -2.21 -6.91 -9.18
CA VAL A 92 -2.38 -6.10 -10.38
C VAL A 92 -1.10 -5.27 -10.55
N PRO A 93 -0.26 -5.57 -11.57
CA PRO A 93 1.02 -4.88 -11.76
C PRO A 93 0.85 -3.46 -12.27
N SER A 94 1.84 -2.62 -12.01
CA SER A 94 1.91 -1.23 -12.48
C SER A 94 2.52 -1.10 -13.88
N SER A 95 2.65 0.13 -14.34
CA SER A 95 3.37 0.51 -15.56
C SER A 95 4.15 1.81 -15.32
N THR A 96 5.27 1.98 -16.03
CA THR A 96 6.00 3.26 -16.07
C THR A 96 5.15 4.39 -16.67
N LEU A 97 4.15 4.04 -17.48
CA LEU A 97 3.16 4.99 -18.03
C LEU A 97 2.25 5.60 -16.96
N MET A 98 2.23 5.06 -15.72
CA MET A 98 1.53 5.70 -14.60
C MET A 98 2.03 7.13 -14.32
N SER A 99 3.23 7.51 -14.80
CA SER A 99 3.71 8.89 -14.79
C SER A 99 2.78 9.87 -15.51
N SER A 100 2.01 9.41 -16.49
CA SER A 100 1.08 10.22 -17.28
C SER A 100 -0.40 10.00 -16.92
N ILE A 101 -0.70 9.19 -15.90
CA ILE A 101 -2.06 8.80 -15.55
C ILE A 101 -2.97 10.00 -15.22
N GLU A 102 -2.42 11.06 -14.66
CA GLU A 102 -3.19 12.26 -14.34
C GLU A 102 -3.71 12.97 -15.61
N TYR A 103 -2.95 12.94 -16.70
CA TYR A 103 -3.41 13.45 -18.00
C TYR A 103 -4.56 12.60 -18.55
N GLU A 104 -4.47 11.28 -18.44
CA GLU A 104 -5.54 10.36 -18.83
C GLU A 104 -6.83 10.59 -18.04
N LEU A 105 -6.70 10.86 -16.74
CA LEU A 105 -7.83 11.11 -15.86
C LEU A 105 -8.47 12.49 -16.08
N PHE A 106 -7.69 13.50 -16.51
CA PHE A 106 -8.11 14.90 -16.53
C PHE A 106 -9.42 15.14 -17.31
N THR A 107 -9.61 14.45 -18.42
CA THR A 107 -10.80 14.58 -19.27
C THR A 107 -11.93 13.62 -18.94
N LYS A 108 -11.72 12.71 -17.99
CA LYS A 108 -12.71 11.68 -17.64
C LYS A 108 -13.77 12.24 -16.70
N TRP A 109 -15.02 11.84 -16.94
CA TRP A 109 -16.12 12.16 -16.02
C TRP A 109 -16.02 11.37 -14.74
N GLN A 110 -16.25 12.00 -13.58
CA GLN A 110 -16.09 11.39 -12.24
C GLN A 110 -14.72 10.72 -12.09
N ARG A 111 -13.69 11.41 -12.52
CA ARG A 111 -12.30 10.92 -12.58
C ARG A 111 -11.76 10.43 -11.26
N GLU A 112 -12.27 10.95 -10.14
CA GLU A 112 -11.85 10.58 -8.77
C GLU A 112 -12.31 9.17 -8.35
N PHE A 113 -13.26 8.57 -9.09
CA PHE A 113 -13.88 7.28 -8.78
C PHE A 113 -13.59 6.18 -9.81
N ILE A 114 -12.66 6.39 -10.75
CA ILE A 114 -12.41 5.42 -11.81
C ILE A 114 -11.84 4.12 -11.24
N LEU A 115 -10.84 4.19 -10.35
CA LEU A 115 -10.28 2.99 -9.73
C LEU A 115 -11.33 2.24 -8.88
N ARG A 116 -12.19 2.97 -8.14
CA ARG A 116 -13.32 2.38 -7.41
C ARG A 116 -14.23 1.57 -8.34
N LYS A 117 -14.56 2.11 -9.52
CA LYS A 117 -15.37 1.42 -10.53
C LYS A 117 -14.68 0.19 -11.09
N CYS A 118 -13.37 0.28 -11.39
CA CYS A 118 -12.57 -0.84 -11.89
C CYS A 118 -12.45 -1.97 -10.85
N LEU A 119 -12.49 -1.67 -9.56
CA LEU A 119 -12.45 -2.64 -8.45
C LEU A 119 -13.82 -3.22 -8.07
N GLN A 120 -14.92 -2.62 -8.57
CA GLN A 120 -16.27 -2.93 -8.07
C GLN A 120 -16.61 -4.42 -8.17
N LYS A 121 -16.37 -5.05 -9.31
CA LYS A 121 -16.67 -6.47 -9.51
C LYS A 121 -15.86 -7.38 -8.59
N ILE A 122 -14.60 -7.05 -8.33
CA ILE A 122 -13.74 -7.77 -7.40
C ILE A 122 -14.32 -7.66 -5.97
N LYS A 123 -14.71 -6.46 -5.55
CA LYS A 123 -15.33 -6.23 -4.23
C LYS A 123 -16.65 -6.98 -4.09
N ASP A 124 -17.50 -6.95 -5.12
CA ASP A 124 -18.81 -7.60 -5.11
C ASP A 124 -18.71 -9.13 -5.13
N SER A 125 -17.63 -9.68 -5.67
CA SER A 125 -17.38 -11.13 -5.69
C SER A 125 -17.03 -11.71 -4.32
N GLU A 126 -16.55 -10.86 -3.39
CA GLU A 126 -16.05 -11.25 -2.06
C GLU A 126 -15.00 -12.39 -2.11
N VAL A 127 -14.28 -12.53 -3.25
CA VAL A 127 -13.21 -13.53 -3.40
C VAL A 127 -12.02 -13.21 -2.52
N TYR A 128 -11.71 -11.91 -2.35
CA TYR A 128 -10.61 -11.44 -1.53
C TYR A 128 -11.12 -10.92 -0.18
N ASP A 129 -10.39 -11.26 0.89
CA ASP A 129 -10.61 -10.64 2.21
C ASP A 129 -10.10 -9.20 2.23
N TYR A 130 -8.94 -8.97 1.58
CA TYR A 130 -8.27 -7.67 1.53
C TYR A 130 -7.83 -7.30 0.12
N ILE A 131 -7.95 -6.01 -0.20
CA ILE A 131 -7.28 -5.38 -1.35
C ILE A 131 -6.30 -4.35 -0.78
N LEU A 132 -5.01 -4.50 -1.04
CA LEU A 132 -3.96 -3.60 -0.57
C LEU A 132 -3.42 -2.78 -1.74
N ILE A 133 -3.48 -1.45 -1.65
CA ILE A 133 -3.07 -0.56 -2.73
C ILE A 133 -1.84 0.23 -2.31
N ASP A 134 -0.73 0.09 -3.04
CA ASP A 134 0.46 0.91 -2.88
C ASP A 134 0.34 2.20 -3.68
N ALA A 135 0.39 3.35 -3.02
CA ALA A 135 0.25 4.65 -3.66
C ALA A 135 1.62 5.32 -3.92
N PRO A 136 1.75 6.11 -5.01
CA PRO A 136 2.95 6.90 -5.25
C PRO A 136 3.16 7.99 -4.19
N PRO A 137 4.39 8.56 -4.07
CA PRO A 137 4.71 9.58 -3.07
C PRO A 137 4.27 11.00 -3.51
N THR A 138 3.03 11.14 -3.93
CA THR A 138 2.45 12.41 -4.41
C THR A 138 1.13 12.71 -3.70
N LEU A 139 0.65 13.94 -3.80
CA LEU A 139 -0.70 14.35 -3.38
C LEU A 139 -1.43 14.91 -4.61
N GLY A 140 -1.71 14.05 -5.58
CA GLY A 140 -2.32 14.40 -6.84
C GLY A 140 -3.63 13.67 -7.12
N GLY A 141 -4.18 13.88 -8.31
CA GLY A 141 -5.44 13.29 -8.75
C GLY A 141 -5.43 11.76 -8.76
N TRP A 142 -4.28 11.14 -9.00
CA TRP A 142 -4.16 9.69 -8.94
C TRP A 142 -4.23 9.15 -7.50
N VAL A 143 -3.54 9.77 -6.55
CA VAL A 143 -3.64 9.38 -5.13
C VAL A 143 -5.05 9.64 -4.61
N MET A 144 -5.72 10.71 -5.02
CA MET A 144 -7.13 10.94 -4.73
C MET A 144 -8.01 9.77 -5.24
N ASN A 145 -7.74 9.27 -6.45
CA ASN A 145 -8.43 8.10 -7.01
C ASN A 145 -8.26 6.84 -6.15
N ILE A 146 -7.01 6.58 -5.73
CA ILE A 146 -6.68 5.46 -4.86
C ILE A 146 -7.41 5.58 -3.51
N LEU A 147 -7.39 6.76 -2.91
CA LEU A 147 -8.07 7.03 -1.63
C LEU A 147 -9.59 6.88 -1.76
N CYS A 148 -10.18 7.41 -2.83
CA CYS A 148 -11.61 7.23 -3.11
C CYS A 148 -12.01 5.77 -3.37
N ALA A 149 -11.08 4.90 -3.76
CA ALA A 149 -11.32 3.46 -3.93
C ALA A 149 -11.13 2.65 -2.63
N SER A 150 -10.57 3.28 -1.59
CA SER A 150 -10.17 2.63 -0.34
C SER A 150 -11.20 2.81 0.77
N ASP A 151 -11.28 1.82 1.65
CA ASP A 151 -12.08 1.88 2.89
C ASP A 151 -11.21 2.42 4.05
N LYS A 152 -9.93 2.05 4.06
CA LYS A 152 -8.96 2.39 5.12
C LYS A 152 -7.65 2.92 4.54
N VAL A 153 -6.97 3.77 5.31
CA VAL A 153 -5.63 4.29 4.99
C VAL A 153 -4.65 3.93 6.09
N ILE A 154 -3.51 3.38 5.71
CA ILE A 154 -2.34 3.24 6.56
C ILE A 154 -1.27 4.22 6.06
N ILE A 155 -0.67 4.97 6.98
CA ILE A 155 0.36 5.96 6.66
C ILE A 155 1.71 5.45 7.19
N PRO A 156 2.57 4.86 6.34
CA PRO A 156 3.92 4.49 6.75
C PRO A 156 4.78 5.74 6.97
N VAL A 157 5.40 5.84 8.14
CA VAL A 157 6.24 6.98 8.54
C VAL A 157 7.61 6.46 8.97
N GLU A 158 8.66 6.99 8.36
CA GLU A 158 10.02 6.70 8.76
C GLU A 158 10.37 7.41 10.07
N ALA A 159 10.95 6.69 11.04
CA ALA A 159 11.45 7.25 12.29
C ALA A 159 12.76 8.04 12.07
N SER A 160 12.69 9.18 11.39
CA SER A 160 13.81 10.05 11.05
C SER A 160 13.45 11.52 11.24
N PRO A 161 14.44 12.45 11.32
CA PRO A 161 14.18 13.88 11.49
C PRO A 161 13.20 14.47 10.47
N TRP A 162 13.22 13.92 9.26
CA TRP A 162 12.36 14.35 8.15
C TRP A 162 11.14 13.44 7.95
N GLY A 163 10.99 12.37 8.75
CA GLY A 163 9.90 11.40 8.62
C GLY A 163 8.52 12.01 8.82
N MET A 164 8.43 12.93 9.77
CA MET A 164 7.21 13.67 10.09
C MET A 164 6.91 14.81 9.12
N PHE A 165 7.90 15.20 8.32
CA PHE A 165 7.73 16.30 7.37
C PHE A 165 6.69 15.93 6.31
N GLY A 166 5.70 16.77 6.13
CA GLY A 166 4.61 16.54 5.19
C GLY A 166 3.38 15.82 5.75
N LEU A 167 3.41 15.30 7.00
CA LEU A 167 2.20 14.69 7.58
C LEU A 167 1.03 15.69 7.67
N ALA A 168 1.29 16.94 7.98
CA ALA A 168 0.24 17.96 8.00
C ALA A 168 -0.45 18.08 6.63
N ASN A 169 0.33 18.21 5.56
CA ASN A 169 -0.19 18.27 4.19
C ASN A 169 -0.94 16.97 3.81
N MET A 170 -0.46 15.82 4.29
CA MET A 170 -1.14 14.54 4.08
C MET A 170 -2.52 14.52 4.75
N PHE A 171 -2.62 15.02 5.99
CA PHE A 171 -3.91 15.11 6.69
C PHE A 171 -4.86 16.14 6.07
N GLU A 172 -4.35 17.28 5.60
CA GLU A 172 -5.14 18.26 4.85
C GLU A 172 -5.71 17.60 3.58
N PHE A 173 -4.88 16.89 2.82
CA PHE A 173 -5.31 16.17 1.63
C PHE A 173 -6.34 15.07 1.93
N LEU A 174 -6.16 14.30 3.00
CA LEU A 174 -7.14 13.31 3.46
C LEU A 174 -8.48 13.97 3.84
N ASN A 175 -8.45 15.15 4.45
CA ASN A 175 -9.68 15.89 4.76
C ASN A 175 -10.41 16.37 3.49
N GLU A 176 -9.68 16.78 2.44
CA GLU A 176 -10.28 17.08 1.13
C GLU A 176 -10.92 15.82 0.52
N VAL A 177 -10.23 14.69 0.54
CA VAL A 177 -10.77 13.42 0.03
C VAL A 177 -12.03 13.00 0.79
N LYS A 178 -12.07 13.18 2.09
CA LYS A 178 -13.25 12.85 2.92
C LYS A 178 -14.49 13.67 2.58
N GLN A 179 -14.36 14.83 1.93
CA GLN A 179 -15.52 15.58 1.46
C GLN A 179 -16.26 14.88 0.32
N ILE A 180 -15.56 14.05 -0.47
CA ILE A 180 -16.12 13.31 -1.61
C ILE A 180 -16.22 11.80 -1.35
N SER A 181 -15.48 11.27 -0.38
CA SER A 181 -15.49 9.88 0.07
C SER A 181 -15.51 9.83 1.61
N PRO A 182 -16.65 10.15 2.25
CA PRO A 182 -16.76 10.32 3.70
C PRO A 182 -16.55 9.02 4.48
N GLU A 183 -16.69 7.88 3.82
CA GLU A 183 -16.48 6.55 4.40
C GLU A 183 -14.99 6.18 4.59
N LEU A 184 -14.07 6.97 4.00
CA LEU A 184 -12.64 6.73 4.13
C LEU A 184 -12.17 6.99 5.57
N GLU A 185 -11.52 6.02 6.18
CA GLU A 185 -10.98 6.13 7.54
C GLU A 185 -9.47 5.94 7.57
N VAL A 186 -8.79 6.71 8.43
CA VAL A 186 -7.37 6.48 8.74
C VAL A 186 -7.28 5.34 9.76
N ALA A 187 -6.82 4.17 9.32
CA ALA A 187 -6.61 3.02 10.19
C ALA A 187 -5.49 3.29 11.20
N GLY A 188 -4.42 3.94 10.76
CA GLY A 188 -3.33 4.34 11.64
C GLY A 188 -2.03 4.69 10.92
N ILE A 189 -1.04 5.06 11.74
CA ILE A 189 0.34 5.32 11.31
C ILE A 189 1.20 4.11 11.63
N ALA A 190 1.91 3.57 10.62
CA ALA A 190 2.89 2.50 10.78
C ALA A 190 4.30 3.08 10.80
N VAL A 191 5.00 2.96 11.94
CA VAL A 191 6.35 3.52 12.08
C VAL A 191 7.38 2.53 11.53
N THR A 192 8.17 2.97 10.55
CA THR A 192 9.11 2.15 9.79
C THR A 192 10.55 2.64 9.96
N LYS A 193 11.50 1.80 9.53
CA LYS A 193 12.95 2.11 9.51
C LYS A 193 13.47 2.60 10.86
N VAL A 194 12.97 2.01 11.93
CA VAL A 194 13.32 2.39 13.30
C VAL A 194 14.73 1.93 13.64
N ASP A 195 15.58 2.85 14.07
CA ASP A 195 16.80 2.56 14.80
C ASP A 195 16.62 2.96 16.26
N THR A 196 16.35 1.99 17.11
CA THR A 196 16.07 2.21 18.55
C THR A 196 17.21 2.82 19.34
N ARG A 197 18.42 2.86 18.78
CA ARG A 197 19.60 3.50 19.39
C ARG A 197 19.59 5.02 19.23
N LYS A 198 18.76 5.54 18.29
CA LYS A 198 18.69 6.96 17.96
C LYS A 198 17.60 7.65 18.78
N ASN A 199 17.91 8.81 19.35
CA ASN A 199 16.93 9.63 20.08
C ASN A 199 15.73 10.05 19.23
N TYR A 200 15.90 10.16 17.92
CA TYR A 200 14.81 10.52 17.01
C TYR A 200 13.63 9.55 17.03
N PHE A 201 13.87 8.26 17.27
CA PHE A 201 12.77 7.32 17.40
C PHE A 201 11.85 7.70 18.57
N LYS A 202 12.42 7.98 19.75
CA LYS A 202 11.66 8.39 20.93
C LYS A 202 10.88 9.67 20.66
N GLN A 203 11.54 10.70 20.11
CA GLN A 203 10.92 11.97 19.76
C GLN A 203 9.79 11.79 18.73
N THR A 204 10.00 10.96 17.69
CA THR A 204 8.96 10.65 16.70
C THR A 204 7.75 10.02 17.36
N MET A 205 7.93 9.03 18.24
CA MET A 205 6.82 8.39 18.94
C MET A 205 6.09 9.36 19.87
N GLU A 206 6.81 10.19 20.63
CA GLU A 206 6.22 11.23 21.48
C GLU A 206 5.35 12.18 20.65
N THR A 207 5.87 12.72 19.54
CA THR A 207 5.10 13.62 18.65
C THR A 207 3.90 12.93 18.01
N LEU A 208 4.02 11.65 17.59
CA LEU A 208 2.91 10.90 17.04
C LEU A 208 1.81 10.64 18.06
N HIS A 209 2.17 10.35 19.31
CA HIS A 209 1.20 10.16 20.40
C HIS A 209 0.48 11.46 20.81
N GLU A 210 1.07 12.65 20.55
CA GLU A 210 0.39 13.93 20.71
C GLU A 210 -0.75 14.14 19.69
N LEU A 211 -0.78 13.34 18.60
CA LEU A 211 -1.89 13.33 17.64
C LEU A 211 -3.05 12.49 18.18
N GLU A 212 -3.73 12.95 19.23
CA GLU A 212 -4.77 12.22 19.99
C GLU A 212 -5.87 11.55 19.13
N SER A 213 -6.10 12.05 17.90
CA SER A 213 -7.15 11.56 17.00
C SER A 213 -6.70 10.43 16.07
N ILE A 214 -5.40 10.05 16.05
CA ILE A 214 -4.86 9.10 15.09
C ILE A 214 -4.20 7.95 15.81
N TYR A 215 -4.61 6.74 15.45
CA TYR A 215 -3.99 5.53 15.96
C TYR A 215 -2.57 5.37 15.43
N VAL A 216 -1.63 5.07 16.30
CA VAL A 216 -0.26 4.67 15.94
C VAL A 216 -0.13 3.18 16.24
N PHE A 217 0.22 2.38 15.24
CA PHE A 217 0.41 0.95 15.42
C PHE A 217 1.52 0.67 16.42
N GLU A 218 1.28 -0.30 17.33
CA GLU A 218 2.21 -0.66 18.40
C GLU A 218 3.47 -1.36 17.84
N HIS A 219 3.26 -2.20 16.80
CA HIS A 219 4.33 -2.93 16.15
C HIS A 219 5.06 -2.06 15.13
N VAL A 220 6.30 -1.70 15.46
CA VAL A 220 7.16 -0.86 14.61
C VAL A 220 8.14 -1.73 13.80
N ILE A 221 8.52 -1.27 12.62
CA ILE A 221 9.46 -1.98 11.76
C ILE A 221 10.86 -1.38 11.92
N ARG A 222 11.77 -2.14 12.51
CA ARG A 222 13.16 -1.73 12.71
C ARG A 222 14.00 -1.93 11.45
N VAL A 223 15.06 -1.12 11.31
CA VAL A 223 16.06 -1.32 10.25
C VAL A 223 16.66 -2.72 10.36
N ASP A 224 16.58 -3.48 9.27
CA ASP A 224 17.09 -4.85 9.18
C ASP A 224 17.58 -5.10 7.74
N SER A 225 18.84 -5.49 7.58
CA SER A 225 19.42 -5.82 6.28
C SER A 225 18.72 -6.97 5.56
N SER A 226 17.99 -7.81 6.30
CA SER A 226 17.17 -8.85 5.69
C SER A 226 16.10 -8.29 4.76
N VAL A 227 15.62 -7.06 4.98
CA VAL A 227 14.66 -6.37 4.11
C VAL A 227 15.33 -6.00 2.78
N GLU A 228 16.54 -5.44 2.81
CA GLU A 228 17.30 -5.08 1.61
C GLU A 228 17.60 -6.34 0.77
N TRP A 229 18.13 -7.39 1.39
CA TRP A 229 18.39 -8.66 0.71
C TRP A 229 17.12 -9.31 0.15
N SER A 230 15.99 -9.15 0.82
CA SER A 230 14.71 -9.68 0.33
C SER A 230 14.25 -8.95 -0.93
N GLN A 231 14.45 -7.64 -0.98
CA GLN A 231 14.15 -6.82 -2.16
C GLN A 231 15.04 -7.18 -3.35
N ASP A 232 16.34 -7.36 -3.14
CA ASP A 232 17.29 -7.79 -4.18
C ASP A 232 16.92 -9.16 -4.79
N ASN A 233 16.19 -9.99 -4.03
CA ASN A 233 15.75 -11.31 -4.48
C ASN A 233 14.29 -11.36 -4.95
N SER A 234 13.57 -10.23 -5.00
CA SER A 234 12.15 -10.16 -5.36
C SER A 234 11.26 -11.08 -4.50
N ILE A 235 11.56 -11.17 -3.21
CA ILE A 235 10.85 -12.01 -2.24
C ILE A 235 10.50 -11.16 -1.01
N PRO A 236 9.24 -11.07 -0.57
CA PRO A 236 8.91 -10.37 0.69
C PRO A 236 9.70 -10.94 1.87
N VAL A 237 10.17 -10.10 2.80
CA VAL A 237 11.04 -10.55 3.91
C VAL A 237 10.37 -11.60 4.79
N VAL A 238 9.05 -11.56 4.90
CA VAL A 238 8.24 -12.56 5.64
C VAL A 238 8.31 -13.96 5.01
N GLU A 239 8.70 -14.06 3.74
CA GLU A 239 8.95 -15.32 3.04
C GLU A 239 10.44 -15.60 2.84
N TYR A 240 11.23 -14.56 2.59
CA TYR A 240 12.67 -14.69 2.35
C TYR A 240 13.43 -15.23 3.58
N LYS A 241 13.15 -14.67 4.76
CA LYS A 241 13.81 -15.09 6.00
C LYS A 241 12.86 -15.00 7.19
N ARG A 242 11.98 -16.00 7.29
CA ARG A 242 10.92 -16.07 8.32
C ARG A 242 11.40 -15.90 9.77
N SER A 243 12.66 -16.30 10.06
CA SER A 243 13.26 -16.16 11.38
C SER A 243 13.85 -14.77 11.66
N SER A 244 13.95 -13.89 10.64
CA SER A 244 14.48 -12.53 10.82
C SER A 244 13.58 -11.70 11.74
N ARG A 245 14.18 -10.67 12.32
CA ARG A 245 13.45 -9.73 13.17
C ARG A 245 12.35 -9.02 12.37
N SER A 246 12.69 -8.47 11.22
CA SER A 246 11.75 -7.76 10.35
C SER A 246 10.60 -8.63 9.88
N ALA A 247 10.84 -9.93 9.57
CA ALA A 247 9.75 -10.84 9.20
C ALA A 247 8.75 -11.05 10.34
N LYS A 248 9.21 -11.11 11.58
CA LYS A 248 8.35 -11.21 12.78
C LYS A 248 7.58 -9.92 12.99
N GLU A 249 8.26 -8.75 12.93
CA GLU A 249 7.65 -7.44 13.09
C GLU A 249 6.55 -7.18 12.05
N TYR A 250 6.77 -7.53 10.78
CA TYR A 250 5.73 -7.43 9.75
C TYR A 250 4.57 -8.41 9.97
N THR A 251 4.83 -9.59 10.51
CA THR A 251 3.78 -10.56 10.86
C THR A 251 2.91 -10.01 12.00
N GLU A 252 3.53 -9.50 13.06
CA GLU A 252 2.85 -8.89 14.21
C GLU A 252 2.05 -7.64 13.79
N LEU A 253 2.65 -6.78 12.95
CA LEU A 253 1.94 -5.62 12.40
C LEU A 253 0.75 -6.04 11.52
N ALA A 254 0.87 -7.11 10.72
CA ALA A 254 -0.24 -7.60 9.91
C ALA A 254 -1.40 -8.10 10.78
N GLU A 255 -1.12 -8.80 11.89
CA GLU A 255 -2.13 -9.24 12.85
C GLU A 255 -2.83 -8.02 13.50
N GLU A 256 -2.06 -7.02 13.91
CA GLU A 256 -2.60 -5.78 14.49
C GLU A 256 -3.49 -5.03 13.49
N VAL A 257 -3.05 -4.91 12.22
CA VAL A 257 -3.84 -4.29 11.14
C VAL A 257 -5.14 -5.05 10.91
N MET A 258 -5.10 -6.38 10.77
CA MET A 258 -6.31 -7.20 10.58
C MET A 258 -7.31 -7.01 11.71
N ASN A 259 -6.84 -7.01 12.95
CA ASN A 259 -7.68 -6.78 14.13
C ASN A 259 -8.30 -5.38 14.17
N ARG A 260 -7.57 -4.38 13.68
CA ARG A 260 -7.99 -2.98 13.67
C ARG A 260 -9.04 -2.71 12.60
N VAL A 261 -8.85 -3.23 11.39
CA VAL A 261 -9.73 -2.94 10.24
C VAL A 261 -10.97 -3.82 10.18
N SER A 262 -11.04 -4.89 10.97
CA SER A 262 -12.20 -5.79 11.10
C SER A 262 -13.27 -5.24 12.06
N ARG A 263 -13.00 -4.13 12.72
CA ARG A 263 -13.92 -3.44 13.65
C ARG A 263 -14.69 -2.35 12.92
#